data_77a4aec475cad3c0749b12c4613b8e97
#
_entry.id   77a4aec475cad3c0749b12c4613b8e97
#
_cell.length_a   1.000
_cell.length_b   1.000
_cell.length_c   1.000
_cell.angle_alpha   90.00
_cell.angle_beta   90.00
_cell.angle_gamma   90.00
#
_symmetry.space_group_name_H-M   'P 1'
#
loop_
_entity.id
_entity.type
_entity.pdbx_description
1 polymer ?
#
loop_
_entity_poly.entity_id
_entity_poly.type
_entity_poly.pdbx_seq_one_letter_code
_entity_poly.pdbx_strand_id
1 'polypeptide(L)'
;ALQSAKKLGTNPRQLATELAAVLGEADAIAEATVAGPGFVNIRLAADAQGELVRTIVAAGEDFGRGDSLAGKRINLEFVSANPTGPIHLGGTRWAAVGDALGRVMEAQGAQVTREYYFNDHGNQIDRFSNSLVFSALHLPTPPDGYAGDYIDDIAATIVEKNPGVCDLPADERQEVFRSQGVEMMFAHIKRTLHEFGTDFDVYFHENSLFEDGSVDAAIKILKDSDKLYFADGAWWLRSTDFGDDKDRVVIKSDGNAAYIAGDIAYVKNKFDRGHDLCIYMLGADHHGYIARLKAAAQALGYDPDGVEVLIGQMVNLVRDGKAVKMSKRAGTVITLDDLVEAVGVDAARYSMIRSSVDSSLDIDLELW
;
A
#
# COMPACT_ATOMS: atom_id res chain seq x y z
N ALA A 1 -14.20 -15.81 -27.23
CA ALA A 1 -13.36 -15.96 -28.43
C ALA A 1 -12.85 -14.61 -28.97
N LEU A 2 -13.66 -13.53 -28.93
CA LEU A 2 -13.29 -12.21 -29.49
C LEU A 2 -11.95 -11.66 -28.97
N GLN A 3 -11.72 -11.71 -27.67
CA GLN A 3 -10.49 -11.18 -27.06
C GLN A 3 -9.24 -12.02 -27.38
N SER A 4 -9.41 -13.34 -27.49
CA SER A 4 -8.28 -14.27 -27.68
C SER A 4 -7.93 -14.48 -29.16
N ALA A 5 -8.88 -14.29 -30.07
CA ALA A 5 -8.69 -14.57 -31.49
C ALA A 5 -7.55 -13.74 -32.11
N LYS A 6 -7.42 -12.47 -31.72
CA LYS A 6 -6.33 -11.60 -32.19
C LYS A 6 -4.96 -12.10 -31.72
N LYS A 7 -4.85 -12.60 -30.49
CA LYS A 7 -3.61 -13.14 -29.92
C LYS A 7 -3.22 -14.47 -30.58
N LEU A 8 -4.22 -15.26 -30.97
CA LEU A 8 -4.05 -16.57 -31.61
C LEU A 8 -3.97 -16.51 -33.14
N GLY A 9 -4.09 -15.33 -33.74
CA GLY A 9 -4.04 -15.16 -35.20
C GLY A 9 -5.16 -15.86 -35.96
N THR A 10 -6.32 -16.06 -35.32
CA THR A 10 -7.46 -16.79 -35.90
C THR A 10 -8.72 -15.92 -36.04
N ASN A 11 -9.71 -16.44 -36.81
CA ASN A 11 -11.02 -15.78 -36.94
C ASN A 11 -11.83 -15.97 -35.64
N PRO A 12 -12.39 -14.90 -35.04
CA PRO A 12 -13.14 -15.01 -33.79
C PRO A 12 -14.35 -15.99 -33.87
N ARG A 13 -15.03 -16.04 -34.99
CA ARG A 13 -16.19 -16.95 -35.17
C ARG A 13 -15.74 -18.41 -35.30
N GLN A 14 -14.62 -18.65 -35.99
CA GLN A 14 -14.02 -19.98 -36.06
C GLN A 14 -13.61 -20.47 -34.69
N LEU A 15 -12.87 -19.62 -33.92
CA LEU A 15 -12.48 -19.95 -32.56
C LEU A 15 -13.70 -20.20 -31.65
N ALA A 16 -14.78 -19.43 -31.82
CA ALA A 16 -16.03 -19.64 -31.10
C ALA A 16 -16.68 -20.97 -31.43
N THR A 17 -16.60 -21.42 -32.72
CA THR A 17 -17.15 -22.72 -33.15
C THR A 17 -16.35 -23.86 -32.51
N GLU A 18 -15.04 -23.80 -32.53
CA GLU A 18 -14.17 -24.80 -31.90
C GLU A 18 -14.43 -24.89 -30.40
N LEU A 19 -14.49 -23.71 -29.71
CA LEU A 19 -14.79 -23.63 -28.28
C LEU A 19 -16.19 -24.19 -27.96
N ALA A 20 -17.22 -23.87 -28.77
CA ALA A 20 -18.57 -24.36 -28.55
C ALA A 20 -18.65 -25.89 -28.68
N ALA A 21 -17.89 -26.47 -29.62
CA ALA A 21 -17.83 -27.93 -29.78
C ALA A 21 -17.22 -28.60 -28.53
N VAL A 22 -16.08 -28.11 -28.08
CA VAL A 22 -15.40 -28.64 -26.86
C VAL A 22 -16.27 -28.47 -25.61
N LEU A 23 -16.87 -27.29 -25.45
CA LEU A 23 -17.76 -27.01 -24.31
C LEU A 23 -18.98 -27.88 -24.28
N GLY A 24 -19.54 -28.22 -25.48
CA GLY A 24 -20.71 -29.08 -25.59
C GLY A 24 -20.49 -30.55 -25.18
N GLU A 25 -19.21 -30.97 -25.01
CA GLU A 25 -18.84 -32.28 -24.51
C GLU A 25 -18.80 -32.36 -22.97
N ALA A 26 -18.89 -31.22 -22.28
CA ALA A 26 -18.82 -31.17 -20.81
C ALA A 26 -20.19 -31.50 -20.18
N ASP A 27 -20.22 -32.43 -19.24
CA ASP A 27 -21.46 -32.91 -18.57
C ASP A 27 -22.30 -31.78 -17.94
N ALA A 28 -21.65 -30.72 -17.47
CA ALA A 28 -22.30 -29.55 -16.87
C ALA A 28 -22.95 -28.59 -17.88
N ILE A 29 -22.75 -28.83 -19.20
CA ILE A 29 -23.25 -27.95 -20.27
C ILE A 29 -24.31 -28.68 -21.10
N ALA A 30 -25.56 -28.20 -21.04
CA ALA A 30 -26.63 -28.74 -21.85
C ALA A 30 -26.54 -28.30 -23.32
N GLU A 31 -26.00 -27.13 -23.59
CA GLU A 31 -25.86 -26.60 -24.94
C GLU A 31 -24.80 -25.48 -24.99
N ALA A 32 -23.99 -25.47 -26.04
CA ALA A 32 -23.08 -24.38 -26.37
C ALA A 32 -23.29 -23.97 -27.84
N THR A 33 -23.68 -22.73 -28.09
CA THR A 33 -24.00 -22.21 -29.43
C THR A 33 -23.24 -20.94 -29.75
N VAL A 34 -22.84 -20.80 -31.03
CA VAL A 34 -22.14 -19.60 -31.50
C VAL A 34 -23.15 -18.51 -31.84
N ALA A 35 -22.91 -17.30 -31.35
CA ALA A 35 -23.74 -16.13 -31.64
C ALA A 35 -22.90 -14.95 -32.15
N GLY A 36 -23.44 -14.21 -33.09
CA GLY A 36 -22.83 -12.99 -33.63
C GLY A 36 -21.39 -13.21 -34.15
N PRO A 37 -20.50 -12.25 -33.94
CA PRO A 37 -19.13 -12.24 -34.50
C PRO A 37 -18.12 -13.15 -33.77
N GLY A 38 -18.51 -13.88 -32.71
CA GLY A 38 -17.61 -14.74 -31.95
C GLY A 38 -17.97 -14.86 -30.46
N PHE A 39 -19.24 -14.71 -30.13
CA PHE A 39 -19.77 -15.07 -28.79
C PHE A 39 -20.10 -16.57 -28.75
N VAL A 40 -20.01 -17.15 -27.58
CA VAL A 40 -20.51 -18.50 -27.29
C VAL A 40 -21.56 -18.37 -26.21
N ASN A 41 -22.78 -18.74 -26.50
CA ASN A 41 -23.87 -18.84 -25.53
C ASN A 41 -23.82 -20.24 -24.91
N ILE A 42 -23.83 -20.30 -23.60
CA ILE A 42 -23.76 -21.54 -22.84
C ILE A 42 -25.04 -21.68 -22.02
N ARG A 43 -25.70 -22.83 -22.14
CA ARG A 43 -26.80 -23.21 -21.26
C ARG A 43 -26.35 -24.38 -20.40
N LEU A 44 -26.39 -24.19 -19.09
CA LEU A 44 -25.98 -25.21 -18.13
C LEU A 44 -27.02 -26.35 -18.09
N ALA A 45 -26.56 -27.56 -17.79
CA ALA A 45 -27.41 -28.69 -17.48
C ALA A 45 -28.28 -28.43 -16.24
N ALA A 46 -29.46 -28.98 -16.17
CA ALA A 46 -30.44 -28.68 -15.11
C ALA A 46 -29.93 -29.02 -13.70
N ASP A 47 -29.08 -30.02 -13.58
CA ASP A 47 -28.47 -30.51 -12.33
C ASP A 47 -27.13 -29.83 -11.98
N ALA A 48 -26.53 -29.09 -12.92
CA ALA A 48 -25.24 -28.44 -12.71
C ALA A 48 -25.23 -27.46 -11.50
N GLN A 49 -26.31 -26.71 -11.31
CA GLN A 49 -26.45 -25.83 -10.17
C GLN A 49 -26.58 -26.62 -8.85
N GLY A 50 -27.32 -27.72 -8.86
CA GLY A 50 -27.46 -28.59 -7.69
C GLY A 50 -26.14 -29.25 -7.31
N GLU A 51 -25.32 -29.64 -8.28
CA GLU A 51 -23.97 -30.16 -8.04
C GLU A 51 -23.05 -29.14 -7.47
N LEU A 52 -23.08 -27.91 -7.97
CA LEU A 52 -22.31 -26.80 -7.39
C LEU A 52 -22.68 -26.58 -5.91
N VAL A 53 -23.98 -26.55 -5.58
CA VAL A 53 -24.44 -26.42 -4.20
C VAL A 53 -23.93 -27.57 -3.31
N ARG A 54 -23.99 -28.83 -3.80
CA ARG A 54 -23.41 -29.97 -3.07
C ARG A 54 -21.91 -29.81 -2.84
N THR A 55 -21.17 -29.34 -3.85
CA THR A 55 -19.72 -29.06 -3.74
C THR A 55 -19.44 -27.99 -2.70
N ILE A 56 -20.20 -26.88 -2.70
CA ILE A 56 -20.06 -25.80 -1.73
C ILE A 56 -20.31 -26.33 -0.29
N VAL A 57 -21.41 -27.08 -0.10
CA VAL A 57 -21.76 -27.60 1.21
C VAL A 57 -20.73 -28.64 1.69
N ALA A 58 -20.23 -29.48 0.80
CA ALA A 58 -19.22 -30.49 1.14
C ALA A 58 -17.86 -29.86 1.47
N ALA A 59 -17.47 -28.81 0.76
CA ALA A 59 -16.22 -28.09 1.01
C ALA A 59 -16.30 -27.19 2.28
N GLY A 60 -17.50 -26.74 2.66
CA GLY A 60 -17.68 -25.88 3.83
C GLY A 60 -16.80 -24.62 3.76
N GLU A 61 -16.02 -24.36 4.80
CA GLU A 61 -15.13 -23.19 4.89
C GLU A 61 -13.94 -23.25 3.90
N ASP A 62 -13.64 -24.41 3.34
CA ASP A 62 -12.58 -24.56 2.33
C ASP A 62 -13.04 -24.24 0.92
N PHE A 63 -14.35 -23.99 0.70
CA PHE A 63 -14.82 -23.58 -0.60
C PHE A 63 -14.20 -22.27 -1.07
N GLY A 64 -13.58 -22.28 -2.25
CA GLY A 64 -12.88 -21.12 -2.82
C GLY A 64 -11.39 -21.05 -2.47
N ARG A 65 -10.89 -21.95 -1.61
CA ARG A 65 -9.45 -22.12 -1.42
C ARG A 65 -8.83 -22.85 -2.60
N GLY A 66 -7.56 -22.54 -2.87
CA GLY A 66 -6.79 -23.13 -3.96
C GLY A 66 -5.30 -23.18 -3.64
N ASP A 67 -4.54 -23.58 -4.62
CA ASP A 67 -3.08 -23.76 -4.52
C ASP A 67 -2.30 -22.98 -5.61
N SER A 68 -2.97 -22.06 -6.31
CA SER A 68 -2.37 -21.29 -7.42
C SER A 68 -1.16 -20.46 -7.01
N LEU A 69 -1.03 -20.13 -5.72
CA LEU A 69 0.11 -19.43 -5.12
C LEU A 69 0.87 -20.30 -4.11
N ALA A 70 0.69 -21.62 -4.14
CA ALA A 70 1.35 -22.53 -3.21
C ALA A 70 2.87 -22.38 -3.29
N GLY A 71 3.51 -22.23 -2.12
CA GLY A 71 4.96 -22.05 -2.00
C GLY A 71 5.48 -20.64 -2.32
N LYS A 72 4.63 -19.69 -2.74
CA LYS A 72 5.02 -18.30 -2.93
C LYS A 72 5.10 -17.57 -1.59
N ARG A 73 6.20 -16.83 -1.39
CA ARG A 73 6.42 -15.93 -0.26
C ARG A 73 6.24 -14.50 -0.73
N ILE A 74 5.16 -13.86 -0.27
CA ILE A 74 4.74 -12.53 -0.75
C ILE A 74 4.93 -11.52 0.38
N ASN A 75 5.64 -10.42 0.09
CA ASN A 75 5.64 -9.24 0.94
C ASN A 75 4.57 -8.29 0.40
N LEU A 76 3.61 -7.93 1.23
CA LEU A 76 2.51 -7.03 0.90
C LEU A 76 2.60 -5.78 1.77
N GLU A 77 3.07 -4.68 1.18
CA GLU A 77 3.21 -3.38 1.85
C GLU A 77 2.03 -2.49 1.54
N PHE A 78 1.37 -1.97 2.58
CA PHE A 78 0.22 -1.10 2.42
C PHE A 78 0.02 -0.17 3.61
N VAL A 79 -0.78 0.88 3.45
CA VAL A 79 -0.97 2.02 4.36
C VAL A 79 0.30 2.87 4.47
N SER A 80 1.33 2.41 5.14
CA SER A 80 2.68 3.02 5.21
C SER A 80 2.66 4.54 5.45
N ALA A 81 1.87 4.99 6.42
CA ALA A 81 1.75 6.40 6.79
C ALA A 81 2.72 6.76 7.92
N ASN A 82 3.36 7.93 7.81
CA ASN A 82 4.21 8.44 8.88
C ASN A 82 3.38 8.81 10.13
N PRO A 83 3.93 8.62 11.35
CA PRO A 83 3.21 8.82 12.61
C PRO A 83 3.08 10.30 12.98
N THR A 84 2.46 11.08 12.11
CA THR A 84 2.23 12.53 12.27
C THR A 84 0.75 12.89 12.38
N GLY A 85 -0.12 11.91 12.45
CA GLY A 85 -1.56 12.05 12.62
C GLY A 85 -2.31 10.75 12.38
N PRO A 86 -3.61 10.70 12.73
CA PRO A 86 -4.47 9.53 12.54
C PRO A 86 -4.52 9.07 11.08
N ILE A 87 -4.91 7.81 10.86
CA ILE A 87 -5.13 7.29 9.52
C ILE A 87 -6.33 8.00 8.89
N HIS A 88 -6.14 8.59 7.73
CA HIS A 88 -7.19 9.26 6.94
C HIS A 88 -7.83 8.31 5.91
N LEU A 89 -8.92 8.72 5.28
CA LEU A 89 -9.70 7.89 4.34
C LEU A 89 -8.88 7.20 3.24
N GLY A 90 -7.84 7.85 2.72
CA GLY A 90 -6.93 7.21 1.74
C GLY A 90 -6.19 6.01 2.32
N GLY A 91 -5.65 6.15 3.54
CA GLY A 91 -5.03 5.05 4.29
C GLY A 91 -6.03 3.96 4.67
N THR A 92 -7.27 4.35 5.02
CA THR A 92 -8.36 3.42 5.34
C THR A 92 -8.68 2.50 4.16
N ARG A 93 -8.72 3.06 2.93
CA ARG A 93 -8.93 2.23 1.74
C ARG A 93 -7.83 1.19 1.57
N TRP A 94 -6.58 1.61 1.72
CA TRP A 94 -5.45 0.69 1.63
C TRP A 94 -5.45 -0.35 2.76
N ALA A 95 -5.86 0.01 3.97
CA ALA A 95 -6.00 -0.95 5.06
C ALA A 95 -7.01 -2.05 4.72
N ALA A 96 -8.21 -1.68 4.22
CA ALA A 96 -9.23 -2.65 3.84
C ALA A 96 -8.83 -3.51 2.64
N VAL A 97 -8.29 -2.88 1.57
CA VAL A 97 -7.92 -3.58 0.34
C VAL A 97 -6.69 -4.47 0.55
N GLY A 98 -5.67 -3.97 1.27
CA GLY A 98 -4.45 -4.73 1.54
C GLY A 98 -4.71 -5.97 2.39
N ASP A 99 -5.49 -5.82 3.46
CA ASP A 99 -5.88 -6.97 4.29
C ASP A 99 -6.72 -7.99 3.49
N ALA A 100 -7.71 -7.54 2.71
CA ALA A 100 -8.51 -8.42 1.88
C ALA A 100 -7.66 -9.15 0.83
N LEU A 101 -6.73 -8.44 0.17
CA LEU A 101 -5.81 -9.01 -0.81
C LEU A 101 -4.90 -10.07 -0.17
N GLY A 102 -4.35 -9.78 1.01
CA GLY A 102 -3.53 -10.72 1.77
C GLY A 102 -4.29 -12.01 2.08
N ARG A 103 -5.53 -11.91 2.59
CA ARG A 103 -6.40 -13.07 2.87
C ARG A 103 -6.72 -13.89 1.62
N VAL A 104 -6.97 -13.24 0.47
CA VAL A 104 -7.23 -13.94 -0.80
C VAL A 104 -5.97 -14.69 -1.26
N MET A 105 -4.79 -14.08 -1.17
CA MET A 105 -3.53 -14.73 -1.51
C MET A 105 -3.22 -15.93 -0.60
N GLU A 106 -3.48 -15.80 0.70
CA GLU A 106 -3.35 -16.91 1.67
C GLU A 106 -4.33 -18.04 1.37
N ALA A 107 -5.57 -17.71 0.98
CA ALA A 107 -6.56 -18.69 0.56
C ALA A 107 -6.14 -19.45 -0.73
N GLN A 108 -5.22 -18.88 -1.52
CA GLN A 108 -4.61 -19.51 -2.69
C GLN A 108 -3.26 -20.17 -2.39
N GLY A 109 -2.90 -20.32 -1.12
CA GLY A 109 -1.72 -21.06 -0.67
C GLY A 109 -0.43 -20.25 -0.53
N ALA A 110 -0.46 -18.92 -0.68
CA ALA A 110 0.71 -18.07 -0.44
C ALA A 110 1.04 -17.93 1.04
N GLN A 111 2.32 -17.66 1.33
CA GLN A 111 2.77 -17.14 2.61
C GLN A 111 2.89 -15.62 2.48
N VAL A 112 1.96 -14.90 3.09
CA VAL A 112 1.91 -13.43 3.00
C VAL A 112 2.51 -12.81 4.25
N THR A 113 3.47 -11.90 4.06
CA THR A 113 3.99 -11.00 5.10
C THR A 113 3.40 -9.63 4.88
N ARG A 114 2.53 -9.19 5.77
CA ARG A 114 1.94 -7.84 5.77
C ARG A 114 2.94 -6.87 6.38
N GLU A 115 3.33 -5.85 5.64
CA GLU A 115 4.37 -4.91 6.05
C GLU A 115 3.86 -3.48 6.04
N TYR A 116 4.16 -2.77 7.12
CA TYR A 116 3.93 -1.33 7.28
C TYR A 116 5.28 -0.64 7.33
N TYR A 117 5.57 0.22 6.34
CA TYR A 117 6.77 1.03 6.29
C TYR A 117 6.51 2.42 6.85
N PHE A 118 7.40 2.95 7.67
CA PHE A 118 7.26 4.30 8.20
C PHE A 118 8.60 4.97 8.47
N ASN A 119 8.57 6.30 8.41
CA ASN A 119 9.68 7.14 8.76
C ASN A 119 9.32 7.91 10.05
N ASP A 120 10.12 7.72 11.08
CA ASP A 120 10.03 8.38 12.39
C ASP A 120 11.02 9.55 12.54
N HIS A 121 11.62 9.99 11.43
CA HIS A 121 12.60 11.07 11.35
C HIS A 121 12.26 12.05 10.21
N GLY A 122 13.00 13.16 10.17
CA GLY A 122 12.93 14.16 9.11
C GLY A 122 11.81 15.20 9.27
N ASN A 123 11.69 16.07 8.28
CA ASN A 123 10.92 17.32 8.36
C ASN A 123 9.44 17.15 8.78
N GLN A 124 8.79 16.03 8.47
CA GLN A 124 7.40 15.81 8.88
C GLN A 124 7.31 15.57 10.39
N ILE A 125 8.20 14.78 10.92
CA ILE A 125 8.30 14.47 12.35
C ILE A 125 8.69 15.72 13.14
N ASP A 126 9.65 16.51 12.63
CA ASP A 126 10.06 17.76 13.26
C ASP A 126 8.88 18.76 13.34
N ARG A 127 8.08 18.88 12.27
CA ARG A 127 6.87 19.72 12.27
C ARG A 127 5.80 19.20 13.22
N PHE A 128 5.60 17.89 13.27
CA PHE A 128 4.66 17.26 14.19
C PHE A 128 5.05 17.52 15.64
N SER A 129 6.28 17.22 16.01
CA SER A 129 6.78 17.44 17.38
C SER A 129 6.79 18.94 17.76
N ASN A 130 7.09 19.82 16.82
CA ASN A 130 6.99 21.26 17.05
C ASN A 130 5.55 21.70 17.31
N SER A 131 4.56 21.11 16.63
CA SER A 131 3.15 21.38 16.88
C SER A 131 2.72 20.94 18.29
N LEU A 132 3.23 19.81 18.79
CA LEU A 132 3.00 19.36 20.16
C LEU A 132 3.60 20.32 21.19
N VAL A 133 4.83 20.81 20.94
CA VAL A 133 5.46 21.81 21.82
C VAL A 133 4.65 23.09 21.87
N PHE A 134 4.17 23.59 20.73
CA PHE A 134 3.37 24.81 20.67
C PHE A 134 2.04 24.65 21.42
N SER A 135 1.35 23.52 21.24
CA SER A 135 0.14 23.19 22.00
C SER A 135 0.41 23.16 23.52
N ALA A 136 1.46 22.46 23.95
CA ALA A 136 1.84 22.38 25.37
C ALA A 136 2.15 23.75 26.01
N LEU A 137 2.67 24.68 25.20
CA LEU A 137 2.96 26.05 25.63
C LEU A 137 1.78 27.02 25.42
N HIS A 138 0.62 26.52 25.03
CA HIS A 138 -0.57 27.31 24.68
C HIS A 138 -0.30 28.39 23.62
N LEU A 139 0.59 28.11 22.68
CA LEU A 139 0.91 28.97 21.55
C LEU A 139 0.05 28.59 20.32
N PRO A 140 -0.20 29.53 19.40
CA PRO A 140 -0.88 29.23 18.14
C PRO A 140 -0.12 28.17 17.35
N THR A 141 -0.85 27.28 16.66
CA THR A 141 -0.25 26.27 15.76
C THR A 141 0.75 26.92 14.78
N PRO A 142 1.95 26.39 14.61
CA PRO A 142 2.92 26.90 13.64
C PRO A 142 2.34 26.93 12.21
N PRO A 143 2.74 27.86 11.33
CA PRO A 143 2.18 27.99 9.98
C PRO A 143 2.25 26.70 9.16
N ASP A 144 3.29 25.90 9.36
CA ASP A 144 3.50 24.61 8.69
C ASP A 144 3.16 23.40 9.58
N GLY A 145 2.57 23.66 10.75
CA GLY A 145 2.29 22.66 11.77
C GLY A 145 1.06 21.79 11.46
N TYR A 146 0.89 20.81 12.31
CA TYR A 146 -0.28 19.96 12.36
C TYR A 146 -1.29 20.53 13.38
N ALA A 147 -2.57 20.42 13.08
CA ALA A 147 -3.65 20.88 13.95
C ALA A 147 -4.71 19.78 14.12
N GLY A 148 -5.47 19.87 15.19
CA GLY A 148 -6.55 18.94 15.54
C GLY A 148 -6.44 18.49 16.99
N ASP A 149 -7.55 18.03 17.56
CA ASP A 149 -7.65 17.65 18.96
C ASP A 149 -6.59 16.63 19.40
N TYR A 150 -6.19 15.72 18.50
CA TYR A 150 -5.14 14.74 18.77
C TYR A 150 -3.77 15.37 19.11
N ILE A 151 -3.48 16.57 18.59
CA ILE A 151 -2.25 17.33 18.94
C ILE A 151 -2.33 17.77 20.39
N ASP A 152 -3.47 18.32 20.79
CA ASP A 152 -3.68 18.82 22.14
C ASP A 152 -3.70 17.69 23.17
N ASP A 153 -4.33 16.57 22.84
CA ASP A 153 -4.41 15.38 23.70
C ASP A 153 -3.02 14.75 23.92
N ILE A 154 -2.24 14.60 22.85
CA ILE A 154 -0.88 14.06 22.96
C ILE A 154 0.01 15.01 23.76
N ALA A 155 -0.05 16.31 23.47
CA ALA A 155 0.74 17.32 24.16
C ALA A 155 0.40 17.35 25.68
N ALA A 156 -0.87 17.35 26.02
CA ALA A 156 -1.34 17.29 27.41
C ALA A 156 -0.84 16.04 28.13
N THR A 157 -0.92 14.87 27.45
CA THR A 157 -0.44 13.60 28.01
C THR A 157 1.09 13.62 28.25
N ILE A 158 1.86 14.22 27.36
CA ILE A 158 3.31 14.35 27.53
C ILE A 158 3.63 15.25 28.72
N VAL A 159 2.94 16.37 28.86
CA VAL A 159 3.12 17.30 30.01
C VAL A 159 2.77 16.61 31.32
N GLU A 160 1.67 15.85 31.38
CA GLU A 160 1.27 15.11 32.58
C GLU A 160 2.33 14.07 32.99
N LYS A 161 2.85 13.31 32.01
CA LYS A 161 3.88 12.28 32.26
C LYS A 161 5.25 12.84 32.61
N ASN A 162 5.55 14.07 32.19
CA ASN A 162 6.86 14.72 32.37
C ASN A 162 6.72 16.09 33.05
N PRO A 163 6.45 16.16 34.37
CA PRO A 163 6.35 17.44 35.06
C PRO A 163 7.60 18.31 34.84
N GLY A 164 7.41 19.57 34.42
CA GLY A 164 8.48 20.48 34.10
C GLY A 164 9.08 20.41 32.69
N VAL A 165 8.53 19.55 31.80
CA VAL A 165 9.03 19.42 30.43
C VAL A 165 8.95 20.74 29.66
N CYS A 166 7.98 21.60 29.96
CA CYS A 166 7.83 22.91 29.32
C CYS A 166 8.94 23.89 29.71
N ASP A 167 9.63 23.68 30.85
CA ASP A 167 10.71 24.53 31.36
C ASP A 167 12.09 24.08 30.87
N LEU A 168 12.19 22.95 30.18
CA LEU A 168 13.44 22.45 29.62
C LEU A 168 13.99 23.39 28.53
N PRO A 169 15.32 23.38 28.28
CA PRO A 169 15.92 24.00 27.12
C PRO A 169 15.19 23.56 25.82
N ALA A 170 15.12 24.44 24.81
CA ALA A 170 14.30 24.24 23.63
C ALA A 170 14.59 22.90 22.93
N ASP A 171 15.87 22.57 22.76
CA ASP A 171 16.27 21.33 22.07
C ASP A 171 15.91 20.06 22.87
N GLU A 172 16.11 20.09 24.19
CA GLU A 172 15.75 18.96 25.06
C GLU A 172 14.23 18.77 25.11
N ARG A 173 13.48 19.86 25.24
CA ARG A 173 12.02 19.84 25.17
C ARG A 173 11.53 19.27 23.85
N GLN A 174 12.07 19.76 22.73
CA GLN A 174 11.72 19.30 21.39
C GLN A 174 11.93 17.79 21.26
N GLU A 175 13.03 17.25 21.77
CA GLU A 175 13.36 15.83 21.71
C GLU A 175 12.39 14.97 22.54
N VAL A 176 11.98 15.42 23.73
CA VAL A 176 10.97 14.72 24.54
C VAL A 176 9.64 14.64 23.81
N PHE A 177 9.18 15.77 23.25
CA PHE A 177 7.91 15.80 22.48
C PHE A 177 8.01 15.00 21.18
N ARG A 178 9.19 14.97 20.54
CA ARG A 178 9.41 14.17 19.34
C ARG A 178 9.31 12.67 19.64
N SER A 179 10.12 12.18 20.56
CA SER A 179 10.18 10.76 20.88
C SER A 179 8.85 10.21 21.41
N GLN A 180 8.28 10.87 22.43
CA GLN A 180 7.02 10.41 23.03
C GLN A 180 5.81 10.65 22.13
N GLY A 181 5.78 11.76 21.39
CA GLY A 181 4.70 12.06 20.46
C GLY A 181 4.62 11.05 19.31
N VAL A 182 5.77 10.70 18.72
CA VAL A 182 5.87 9.66 17.68
C VAL A 182 5.43 8.31 18.23
N GLU A 183 5.91 7.91 19.40
CA GLU A 183 5.52 6.65 20.04
C GLU A 183 4.00 6.58 20.29
N MET A 184 3.42 7.64 20.85
CA MET A 184 1.99 7.70 21.14
C MET A 184 1.14 7.68 19.86
N MET A 185 1.54 8.44 18.84
CA MET A 185 0.82 8.48 17.57
C MET A 185 0.92 7.13 16.85
N PHE A 186 2.07 6.50 16.88
CA PHE A 186 2.23 5.19 16.26
C PHE A 186 1.47 4.09 17.01
N ALA A 187 1.42 4.15 18.34
CA ALA A 187 0.56 3.27 19.14
C ALA A 187 -0.93 3.46 18.82
N HIS A 188 -1.36 4.70 18.61
CA HIS A 188 -2.72 5.02 18.17
C HIS A 188 -2.99 4.40 16.78
N ILE A 189 -2.12 4.61 15.79
CA ILE A 189 -2.26 4.05 14.44
C ILE A 189 -2.38 2.52 14.50
N LYS A 190 -1.51 1.84 15.25
CA LYS A 190 -1.56 0.37 15.39
C LYS A 190 -2.86 -0.10 15.99
N ARG A 191 -3.33 0.55 17.05
CA ARG A 191 -4.61 0.20 17.70
C ARG A 191 -5.79 0.39 16.75
N THR A 192 -5.90 1.54 16.09
CA THR A 192 -6.98 1.85 15.16
C THR A 192 -7.02 0.87 13.98
N LEU A 193 -5.88 0.50 13.42
CA LEU A 193 -5.80 -0.50 12.36
C LEU A 193 -6.19 -1.89 12.86
N HIS A 194 -5.76 -2.29 14.06
CA HIS A 194 -6.18 -3.55 14.70
C HIS A 194 -7.68 -3.61 14.90
N GLU A 195 -8.28 -2.57 15.49
CA GLU A 195 -9.73 -2.45 15.70
C GLU A 195 -10.51 -2.45 14.38
N PHE A 196 -9.89 -1.97 13.30
CA PHE A 196 -10.43 -2.07 11.94
C PHE A 196 -10.27 -3.47 11.32
N GLY A 197 -9.62 -4.41 12.00
CA GLY A 197 -9.35 -5.77 11.53
C GLY A 197 -8.22 -5.86 10.52
N THR A 198 -7.26 -4.95 10.61
CA THR A 198 -6.06 -4.90 9.77
C THR A 198 -4.82 -4.94 10.66
N ASP A 199 -4.09 -6.04 10.59
CA ASP A 199 -2.85 -6.26 11.35
C ASP A 199 -1.65 -6.39 10.41
N PHE A 200 -0.46 -6.11 10.94
CA PHE A 200 0.81 -6.21 10.22
C PHE A 200 1.78 -7.13 10.94
N ASP A 201 2.48 -7.94 10.17
CA ASP A 201 3.51 -8.85 10.67
C ASP A 201 4.83 -8.09 10.93
N VAL A 202 5.07 -7.05 10.12
CA VAL A 202 6.29 -6.24 10.18
C VAL A 202 5.95 -4.76 10.16
N TYR A 203 6.51 -4.03 11.13
CA TYR A 203 6.57 -2.56 11.11
C TYR A 203 8.02 -2.17 10.80
N PHE A 204 8.27 -1.73 9.57
CA PHE A 204 9.61 -1.49 9.06
C PHE A 204 9.99 0.00 9.20
N HIS A 205 11.07 0.26 9.92
CA HIS A 205 11.63 1.60 10.11
C HIS A 205 12.57 1.97 8.97
N GLU A 206 12.31 3.06 8.26
CA GLU A 206 13.20 3.55 7.19
C GLU A 206 14.62 3.77 7.68
N ASN A 207 14.78 4.39 8.86
CA ASN A 207 16.08 4.76 9.39
C ASN A 207 16.99 3.54 9.65
N SER A 208 16.41 2.36 9.93
CA SER A 208 17.19 1.14 10.14
C SER A 208 18.12 0.80 8.96
N LEU A 209 17.69 1.12 7.72
CA LEU A 209 18.51 0.88 6.52
C LEU A 209 19.80 1.72 6.48
N PHE A 210 19.79 2.88 7.12
CA PHE A 210 20.96 3.75 7.22
C PHE A 210 21.82 3.36 8.40
N GLU A 211 21.23 3.00 9.54
CA GLU A 211 21.92 2.65 10.78
C GLU A 211 22.64 1.31 10.70
N ASP A 212 22.05 0.33 10.03
CA ASP A 212 22.61 -1.03 9.90
C ASP A 212 23.57 -1.19 8.71
N GLY A 213 23.78 -0.11 7.91
CA GLY A 213 24.64 -0.11 6.74
C GLY A 213 24.05 -0.75 5.49
N SER A 214 22.74 -1.06 5.47
CA SER A 214 22.05 -1.65 4.32
C SER A 214 22.13 -0.76 3.08
N VAL A 215 22.04 0.57 3.26
CA VAL A 215 22.18 1.56 2.17
C VAL A 215 23.58 1.49 1.57
N ASP A 216 24.62 1.49 2.40
CA ASP A 216 26.01 1.41 1.92
C ASP A 216 26.30 0.08 1.22
N ALA A 217 25.76 -1.02 1.73
CA ALA A 217 25.89 -2.34 1.12
C ALA A 217 25.22 -2.39 -0.26
N ALA A 218 24.01 -1.83 -0.41
CA ALA A 218 23.31 -1.75 -1.69
C ALA A 218 24.08 -0.88 -2.71
N ILE A 219 24.54 0.28 -2.29
CA ILE A 219 25.38 1.18 -3.11
C ILE A 219 26.66 0.47 -3.57
N LYS A 220 27.32 -0.27 -2.66
CA LYS A 220 28.53 -1.04 -2.99
C LYS A 220 28.27 -2.09 -4.08
N ILE A 221 27.19 -2.85 -3.98
CA ILE A 221 26.79 -3.84 -4.99
C ILE A 221 26.63 -3.17 -6.35
N LEU A 222 25.92 -2.04 -6.41
CA LEU A 222 25.69 -1.31 -7.65
C LEU A 222 26.99 -0.75 -8.26
N LYS A 223 27.93 -0.29 -7.42
CA LYS A 223 29.26 0.14 -7.88
C LYS A 223 30.10 -1.00 -8.42
N ASP A 224 30.18 -2.10 -7.66
CA ASP A 224 30.99 -3.26 -8.02
C ASP A 224 30.48 -3.96 -9.31
N SER A 225 29.19 -3.80 -9.63
CA SER A 225 28.54 -4.35 -10.84
C SER A 225 28.45 -3.34 -12.00
N ASP A 226 29.13 -2.20 -11.91
CA ASP A 226 29.13 -1.11 -12.94
C ASP A 226 27.73 -0.58 -13.29
N LYS A 227 26.82 -0.58 -12.30
CA LYS A 227 25.47 -0.03 -12.44
C LYS A 227 25.40 1.46 -12.10
N LEU A 228 26.44 2.00 -11.44
CA LEU A 228 26.59 3.41 -11.15
C LEU A 228 27.66 4.04 -12.05
N TYR A 229 27.46 5.32 -12.38
CA TYR A 229 28.47 6.16 -13.00
C TYR A 229 28.58 7.50 -12.28
N PHE A 230 29.75 8.14 -12.39
CA PHE A 230 30.00 9.43 -11.76
C PHE A 230 29.88 10.55 -12.80
N ALA A 231 29.01 11.52 -12.55
CA ALA A 231 28.84 12.72 -13.35
C ALA A 231 28.37 13.89 -12.47
N ASP A 232 28.78 15.11 -12.83
CA ASP A 232 28.37 16.35 -12.16
C ASP A 232 28.59 16.34 -10.63
N GLY A 233 29.66 15.65 -10.19
CA GLY A 233 30.00 15.53 -8.77
C GLY A 233 29.14 14.52 -8.00
N ALA A 234 28.23 13.79 -8.61
CA ALA A 234 27.31 12.84 -8.00
C ALA A 234 27.45 11.43 -8.62
N TRP A 235 26.98 10.41 -7.89
CA TRP A 235 26.86 9.05 -8.42
C TRP A 235 25.43 8.79 -8.86
N TRP A 236 25.30 8.31 -10.08
CA TRP A 236 24.02 8.07 -10.76
C TRP A 236 23.83 6.59 -11.04
N LEU A 237 22.62 6.08 -10.78
CA LEU A 237 22.18 4.76 -11.24
C LEU A 237 21.78 4.86 -12.71
N ARG A 238 22.27 3.93 -13.53
CA ARG A 238 21.87 3.74 -14.94
C ARG A 238 20.46 3.14 -15.01
N SER A 239 19.48 3.77 -14.37
CA SER A 239 18.13 3.22 -14.27
C SER A 239 17.39 3.18 -15.59
N THR A 240 17.80 3.99 -16.58
CA THR A 240 17.29 3.91 -17.95
C THR A 240 17.62 2.59 -18.65
N ASP A 241 18.75 1.94 -18.33
CA ASP A 241 19.11 0.62 -18.84
C ASP A 241 18.12 -0.46 -18.37
N PHE A 242 17.33 -0.17 -17.35
CA PHE A 242 16.36 -1.06 -16.70
C PHE A 242 14.90 -0.57 -16.83
N GLY A 243 14.64 0.37 -17.75
CA GLY A 243 13.29 0.81 -18.09
C GLY A 243 12.71 1.96 -17.27
N ASP A 244 13.53 2.65 -16.46
CA ASP A 244 13.12 3.93 -15.84
C ASP A 244 13.15 5.07 -16.89
N ASP A 245 12.45 6.16 -16.62
CA ASP A 245 12.34 7.32 -17.53
C ASP A 245 13.63 8.17 -17.59
N LYS A 246 14.45 8.10 -16.53
CA LYS A 246 15.76 8.81 -16.44
C LYS A 246 16.65 8.15 -15.41
N ASP A 247 17.97 8.38 -15.54
CA ASP A 247 18.94 7.99 -14.53
C ASP A 247 18.73 8.75 -13.20
N ARG A 248 19.08 8.11 -12.10
CA ARG A 248 18.78 8.61 -10.76
C ARG A 248 20.04 8.84 -9.93
N VAL A 249 20.11 9.98 -9.27
CA VAL A 249 21.18 10.27 -8.30
C VAL A 249 21.01 9.38 -7.08
N VAL A 250 22.03 8.57 -6.79
CA VAL A 250 22.09 7.69 -5.60
C VAL A 250 22.92 8.31 -4.49
N ILE A 251 24.04 8.97 -4.86
CA ILE A 251 24.85 9.75 -3.91
C ILE A 251 24.97 11.17 -4.46
N LYS A 252 24.57 12.13 -3.67
CA LYS A 252 24.62 13.56 -4.02
C LYS A 252 26.06 14.08 -4.04
N SER A 253 26.26 15.27 -4.60
CA SER A 253 27.56 15.94 -4.67
C SER A 253 28.17 16.30 -3.29
N ASP A 254 27.37 16.36 -2.26
CA ASP A 254 27.79 16.55 -0.88
C ASP A 254 28.25 15.23 -0.21
N GLY A 255 28.20 14.11 -0.93
CA GLY A 255 28.55 12.78 -0.45
C GLY A 255 27.43 12.04 0.28
N ASN A 256 26.28 12.67 0.51
CA ASN A 256 25.16 12.06 1.21
C ASN A 256 24.33 11.20 0.26
N ALA A 257 23.73 10.14 0.79
CA ALA A 257 22.76 9.32 0.07
C ALA A 257 21.53 10.16 -0.36
N ALA A 258 21.06 9.94 -1.58
CA ALA A 258 19.79 10.49 -2.04
C ALA A 258 18.63 9.59 -1.61
N TYR A 259 17.40 10.08 -1.64
CA TYR A 259 16.21 9.31 -1.22
C TYR A 259 16.11 7.94 -1.89
N ILE A 260 16.42 7.85 -3.17
CA ILE A 260 16.38 6.58 -3.89
C ILE A 260 17.34 5.53 -3.33
N ALA A 261 18.39 5.91 -2.64
CA ALA A 261 19.32 4.96 -2.03
C ALA A 261 18.62 4.13 -0.93
N GLY A 262 17.72 4.77 -0.15
CA GLY A 262 16.84 4.08 0.79
C GLY A 262 15.88 3.12 0.08
N ASP A 263 15.22 3.58 -0.99
CA ASP A 263 14.32 2.75 -1.79
C ASP A 263 15.04 1.50 -2.34
N ILE A 264 16.26 1.66 -2.88
CA ILE A 264 17.09 0.57 -3.40
C ILE A 264 17.45 -0.43 -2.28
N ALA A 265 17.90 0.07 -1.14
CA ALA A 265 18.25 -0.78 0.01
C ALA A 265 17.03 -1.53 0.55
N TYR A 266 15.86 -0.89 0.53
CA TYR A 266 14.62 -1.50 0.98
C TYR A 266 14.12 -2.61 0.03
N VAL A 267 14.20 -2.40 -1.28
CA VAL A 267 13.94 -3.46 -2.27
C VAL A 267 14.84 -4.65 -2.01
N LYS A 268 16.16 -4.40 -1.84
CA LYS A 268 17.13 -5.45 -1.49
C LYS A 268 16.74 -6.19 -0.21
N ASN A 269 16.42 -5.47 0.85
CA ASN A 269 16.03 -6.04 2.14
C ASN A 269 14.84 -7.00 2.03
N LYS A 270 13.81 -6.65 1.25
CA LYS A 270 12.64 -7.51 1.02
C LYS A 270 13.03 -8.82 0.34
N PHE A 271 13.83 -8.77 -0.73
CA PHE A 271 14.29 -9.98 -1.43
C PHE A 271 15.24 -10.82 -0.57
N ASP A 272 16.14 -10.21 0.19
CA ASP A 272 17.07 -10.93 1.10
C ASP A 272 16.32 -11.67 2.22
N ARG A 273 15.17 -11.17 2.65
CA ARG A 273 14.26 -11.89 3.56
C ARG A 273 13.56 -13.08 2.89
N GLY A 274 13.82 -13.30 1.59
CA GLY A 274 13.39 -14.46 0.81
C GLY A 274 11.98 -14.35 0.25
N HIS A 275 11.47 -13.14 0.00
CA HIS A 275 10.20 -12.94 -0.69
C HIS A 275 10.37 -13.14 -2.20
N ASP A 276 9.44 -13.85 -2.83
CA ASP A 276 9.40 -14.07 -4.29
C ASP A 276 8.71 -12.93 -5.01
N LEU A 277 7.77 -12.26 -4.32
CA LEU A 277 6.98 -11.15 -4.84
C LEU A 277 6.83 -10.08 -3.75
N CYS A 278 7.19 -8.84 -4.11
CA CYS A 278 7.07 -7.67 -3.26
C CYS A 278 6.03 -6.73 -3.87
N ILE A 279 4.88 -6.59 -3.22
CA ILE A 279 3.77 -5.75 -3.67
C ILE A 279 3.78 -4.47 -2.84
N TYR A 280 3.80 -3.33 -3.52
CA TYR A 280 3.71 -1.99 -2.92
C TYR A 280 2.37 -1.37 -3.28
N MET A 281 1.58 -0.97 -2.29
CA MET A 281 0.29 -0.32 -2.50
C MET A 281 0.43 1.19 -2.26
N LEU A 282 0.45 1.97 -3.33
CA LEU A 282 0.77 3.39 -3.33
C LEU A 282 -0.39 4.26 -3.84
N GLY A 283 -0.41 5.53 -3.44
CA GLY A 283 -1.35 6.52 -3.97
C GLY A 283 -1.05 6.92 -5.42
N ALA A 284 -2.01 7.52 -6.09
CA ALA A 284 -1.93 7.91 -7.51
C ALA A 284 -0.80 8.91 -7.83
N ASP A 285 -0.32 9.65 -6.85
CA ASP A 285 0.82 10.57 -6.94
C ASP A 285 2.17 9.84 -7.08
N HIS A 286 2.22 8.52 -6.85
CA HIS A 286 3.42 7.70 -6.92
C HIS A 286 3.59 6.92 -8.24
N HIS A 287 2.90 7.26 -9.31
CA HIS A 287 3.00 6.55 -10.60
C HIS A 287 4.43 6.38 -11.13
N GLY A 288 5.30 7.37 -10.90
CA GLY A 288 6.71 7.33 -11.30
C GLY A 288 7.57 6.32 -10.51
N TYR A 289 7.04 5.74 -9.42
CA TYR A 289 7.77 4.76 -8.62
C TYR A 289 7.79 3.36 -9.25
N ILE A 290 6.83 3.03 -10.10
CA ILE A 290 6.71 1.68 -10.71
C ILE A 290 8.00 1.29 -11.45
N ALA A 291 8.38 2.09 -12.45
CA ALA A 291 9.58 1.83 -13.23
C ALA A 291 10.85 1.90 -12.37
N ARG A 292 10.90 2.85 -11.44
CA ARG A 292 12.02 3.06 -10.52
C ARG A 292 12.30 1.86 -9.62
N LEU A 293 11.28 1.28 -8.96
CA LEU A 293 11.43 0.12 -8.08
C LEU A 293 11.81 -1.13 -8.88
N LYS A 294 11.23 -1.35 -10.06
CA LYS A 294 11.61 -2.44 -10.96
C LYS A 294 13.05 -2.29 -11.46
N ALA A 295 13.46 -1.09 -11.83
CA ALA A 295 14.83 -0.80 -12.24
C ALA A 295 15.81 -1.04 -11.08
N ALA A 296 15.47 -0.66 -9.85
CA ALA A 296 16.28 -0.92 -8.67
C ALA A 296 16.46 -2.43 -8.43
N ALA A 297 15.37 -3.20 -8.48
CA ALA A 297 15.43 -4.66 -8.33
C ALA A 297 16.35 -5.29 -9.39
N GLN A 298 16.15 -4.93 -10.66
CA GLN A 298 16.94 -5.49 -11.76
C GLN A 298 18.41 -5.08 -11.70
N ALA A 299 18.71 -3.85 -11.32
CA ALA A 299 20.10 -3.37 -11.15
C ALA A 299 20.82 -4.14 -10.02
N LEU A 300 20.10 -4.56 -8.98
CA LEU A 300 20.62 -5.39 -7.89
C LEU A 300 20.72 -6.89 -8.26
N GLY A 301 20.20 -7.30 -9.43
CA GLY A 301 20.23 -8.67 -9.91
C GLY A 301 19.02 -9.52 -9.53
N TYR A 302 17.95 -8.91 -9.01
CA TYR A 302 16.67 -9.58 -8.77
C TYR A 302 15.78 -9.55 -10.02
N ASP A 303 14.80 -10.45 -10.06
CA ASP A 303 13.77 -10.46 -11.10
C ASP A 303 12.86 -9.24 -10.95
N PRO A 304 12.76 -8.34 -11.94
CA PRO A 304 11.86 -7.19 -11.88
C PRO A 304 10.37 -7.58 -11.83
N ASP A 305 10.01 -8.80 -12.28
CA ASP A 305 8.65 -9.33 -12.16
C ASP A 305 8.32 -9.75 -10.72
N GLY A 306 9.32 -9.86 -9.85
CA GLY A 306 9.15 -9.97 -8.40
C GLY A 306 8.78 -8.66 -7.70
N VAL A 307 8.65 -7.54 -8.44
CA VAL A 307 8.16 -6.25 -7.91
C VAL A 307 6.85 -5.88 -8.59
N GLU A 308 5.81 -5.69 -7.80
CA GLU A 308 4.51 -5.19 -8.26
C GLU A 308 4.11 -3.93 -7.49
N VAL A 309 3.58 -2.94 -8.20
CA VAL A 309 3.10 -1.70 -7.60
C VAL A 309 1.64 -1.51 -7.96
N LEU A 310 0.78 -1.53 -6.95
CA LEU A 310 -0.65 -1.26 -7.09
C LEU A 310 -0.88 0.23 -6.80
N ILE A 311 -1.38 0.94 -7.80
CA ILE A 311 -1.70 2.36 -7.68
C ILE A 311 -3.20 2.52 -7.43
N GLY A 312 -3.56 3.12 -6.29
CA GLY A 312 -4.95 3.40 -5.94
C GLY A 312 -5.35 4.84 -6.19
N GLN A 313 -6.57 4.99 -6.72
CA GLN A 313 -7.16 6.29 -6.94
C GLN A 313 -7.64 6.94 -5.62
N MET A 314 -7.83 8.25 -5.66
CA MET A 314 -8.21 9.06 -4.51
C MET A 314 -9.54 8.62 -3.89
N VAL A 315 -9.62 8.74 -2.57
CA VAL A 315 -10.86 8.69 -1.82
C VAL A 315 -11.28 10.12 -1.53
N ASN A 316 -12.43 10.51 -2.03
CA ASN A 316 -12.99 11.84 -1.85
C ASN A 316 -14.09 11.81 -0.79
N LEU A 317 -14.12 12.84 0.03
CA LEU A 317 -15.28 13.11 0.87
C LEU A 317 -16.26 14.00 0.09
N VAL A 318 -17.52 13.61 0.09
CA VAL A 318 -18.60 14.36 -0.56
C VAL A 318 -19.64 14.75 0.50
N ARG A 319 -20.18 15.96 0.40
CA ARG A 319 -21.32 16.42 1.18
C ARG A 319 -22.25 17.19 0.21
N ASP A 320 -23.54 16.85 0.20
CA ASP A 320 -24.51 17.43 -0.74
C ASP A 320 -24.06 17.35 -2.22
N GLY A 321 -23.42 16.25 -2.62
CA GLY A 321 -22.90 16.04 -3.96
C GLY A 321 -21.68 16.90 -4.33
N LYS A 322 -21.05 17.59 -3.37
CA LYS A 322 -19.85 18.43 -3.57
C LYS A 322 -18.66 17.85 -2.81
N ALA A 323 -17.50 17.80 -3.47
CA ALA A 323 -16.27 17.38 -2.83
C ALA A 323 -15.89 18.34 -1.69
N VAL A 324 -15.62 17.77 -0.51
CA VAL A 324 -15.10 18.48 0.68
C VAL A 324 -13.58 18.35 0.69
N LYS A 325 -12.89 19.48 0.74
CA LYS A 325 -11.42 19.47 0.79
C LYS A 325 -10.95 19.05 2.19
N MET A 326 -10.32 17.89 2.27
CA MET A 326 -9.65 17.43 3.48
C MET A 326 -8.24 18.04 3.59
N SER A 327 -7.86 18.48 4.79
CA SER A 327 -6.52 19.01 5.06
C SER A 327 -6.08 18.68 6.48
N LYS A 328 -5.04 17.87 6.63
CA LYS A 328 -4.40 17.57 7.94
C LYS A 328 -3.96 18.85 8.68
N ARG A 329 -3.48 19.86 7.93
CA ARG A 329 -3.04 21.14 8.50
C ARG A 329 -4.18 22.01 9.02
N ALA A 330 -5.37 21.85 8.45
CA ALA A 330 -6.56 22.60 8.86
C ALA A 330 -7.44 21.85 9.88
N GLY A 331 -7.06 20.63 10.31
CA GLY A 331 -7.86 19.80 11.20
C GLY A 331 -9.19 19.32 10.59
N THR A 332 -9.32 19.34 9.26
CA THR A 332 -10.57 18.98 8.54
C THR A 332 -10.38 17.63 7.82
N VAL A 333 -9.72 16.68 8.45
CA VAL A 333 -9.52 15.32 7.90
C VAL A 333 -10.50 14.39 8.56
N ILE A 334 -11.22 13.61 7.77
CA ILE A 334 -11.96 12.46 8.28
C ILE A 334 -11.00 11.30 8.45
N THR A 335 -10.96 10.80 9.64
CA THR A 335 -10.09 9.70 10.06
C THR A 335 -10.76 8.36 9.88
N LEU A 336 -10.00 7.28 10.03
CA LEU A 336 -10.52 5.93 10.13
C LEU A 336 -11.45 5.78 11.34
N ASP A 337 -11.09 6.40 12.48
CA ASP A 337 -11.91 6.37 13.70
C ASP A 337 -13.29 7.01 13.45
N ASP A 338 -13.34 8.20 12.84
CA ASP A 338 -14.59 8.89 12.50
C ASP A 338 -15.49 8.04 11.59
N LEU A 339 -14.89 7.36 10.61
CA LEU A 339 -15.63 6.50 9.68
C LEU A 339 -16.22 5.29 10.42
N VAL A 340 -15.41 4.62 11.25
CA VAL A 340 -15.85 3.46 12.02
C VAL A 340 -16.93 3.83 13.04
N GLU A 341 -16.82 4.99 13.68
CA GLU A 341 -17.84 5.51 14.58
C GLU A 341 -19.16 5.75 13.86
N ALA A 342 -19.10 6.29 12.63
CA ALA A 342 -20.30 6.61 11.85
C ALA A 342 -21.04 5.36 11.34
N VAL A 343 -20.34 4.33 10.85
CA VAL A 343 -20.96 3.22 10.09
C VAL A 343 -20.60 1.82 10.58
N GLY A 344 -19.67 1.71 11.52
CA GLY A 344 -19.15 0.43 12.01
C GLY A 344 -18.07 -0.15 11.07
N VAL A 345 -17.31 -1.12 11.60
CA VAL A 345 -16.14 -1.71 10.91
C VAL A 345 -16.53 -2.41 9.61
N ASP A 346 -17.55 -3.27 9.64
CA ASP A 346 -17.93 -4.08 8.46
C ASP A 346 -18.41 -3.23 7.31
N ALA A 347 -19.26 -2.23 7.57
CA ALA A 347 -19.76 -1.33 6.56
C ALA A 347 -18.63 -0.45 6.00
N ALA A 348 -17.75 0.06 6.86
CA ALA A 348 -16.57 0.82 6.45
C ALA A 348 -15.66 -0.01 5.56
N ARG A 349 -15.31 -1.23 5.94
CA ARG A 349 -14.48 -2.15 5.13
C ARG A 349 -15.13 -2.48 3.80
N TYR A 350 -16.41 -2.87 3.80
CA TYR A 350 -17.13 -3.20 2.57
C TYR A 350 -17.15 -2.03 1.58
N SER A 351 -17.40 -0.83 2.06
CA SER A 351 -17.46 0.34 1.20
C SER A 351 -16.12 0.67 0.54
N MET A 352 -14.99 0.40 1.21
CA MET A 352 -13.64 0.62 0.68
C MET A 352 -13.27 -0.40 -0.41
N ILE A 353 -13.77 -1.63 -0.34
CA ILE A 353 -13.40 -2.73 -1.26
C ILE A 353 -14.41 -2.98 -2.39
N ARG A 354 -15.65 -2.45 -2.30
CA ARG A 354 -16.72 -2.72 -3.27
C ARG A 354 -16.45 -2.21 -4.70
N SER A 355 -15.54 -1.27 -4.86
CA SER A 355 -15.14 -0.71 -6.14
C SER A 355 -13.67 -0.95 -6.42
N SER A 356 -13.31 -1.08 -7.72
CA SER A 356 -11.92 -1.22 -8.14
C SER A 356 -11.04 -0.08 -7.61
N VAL A 357 -9.81 -0.40 -7.24
CA VAL A 357 -8.81 0.60 -6.80
C VAL A 357 -8.44 1.60 -7.90
N ASP A 358 -8.64 1.23 -9.18
CA ASP A 358 -8.42 2.09 -10.34
C ASP A 358 -9.47 3.20 -10.47
N SER A 359 -10.55 3.12 -9.69
CA SER A 359 -11.60 4.13 -9.67
C SER A 359 -11.51 4.98 -8.40
N SER A 360 -11.72 6.28 -8.52
CA SER A 360 -11.93 7.12 -7.34
C SER A 360 -13.16 6.67 -6.56
N LEU A 361 -13.09 6.80 -5.26
CA LEU A 361 -14.18 6.46 -4.35
C LEU A 361 -14.71 7.72 -3.70
N ASP A 362 -15.99 8.01 -3.92
CA ASP A 362 -16.67 9.10 -3.27
C ASP A 362 -17.44 8.58 -2.04
N ILE A 363 -17.19 9.16 -0.89
CA ILE A 363 -17.84 8.85 0.39
C ILE A 363 -18.70 10.04 0.79
N ASP A 364 -20.00 9.81 0.86
CA ASP A 364 -20.96 10.77 1.37
C ASP A 364 -21.45 10.32 2.75
N LEU A 365 -20.97 10.98 3.80
CA LEU A 365 -21.27 10.62 5.18
C LEU A 365 -22.73 10.87 5.57
N GLU A 366 -23.49 11.64 4.80
CA GLU A 366 -24.93 11.84 5.06
C GLU A 366 -25.79 10.70 4.50
N LEU A 367 -25.23 9.92 3.55
CA LEU A 367 -25.90 8.77 2.96
C LEU A 367 -25.55 7.45 3.65
N TRP A 368 -24.65 7.47 4.60
CA TRP A 368 -24.15 6.32 5.35
C TRP A 368 -24.67 6.37 6.77
#